data_4c025c743b8c8c41a052a5a02612de6b
#
_entry.id   4c025c743b8c8c41a052a5a02612de6b
#
_cell.length_a   1.000
_cell.length_b   1.000
_cell.length_c   1.000
_cell.angle_alpha   90.00
_cell.angle_beta   90.00
_cell.angle_gamma   90.00
#
_symmetry.space_group_name_H-M   'P 1'
#
loop_
_entity.id
_entity.type
_entity.pdbx_description
1 polymer ?
#
loop_
_entity_poly.entity_id
_entity_poly.type
_entity_poly.pdbx_seq_one_letter_code
_entity_poly.pdbx_strand_id
1 'polypeptide(L)'
;MTSAELHTTAIRINTHQYDDLHKFKQYRLFPNASVQYNFIKGVNFAVNYNKKISLPSISLLNPNNNTYGNGNFGISGNANLQPTIFDNIEAKISAFDYVFLGYNLSLVNNQIIQKMIRRGDEVSVINENISSVKIHNFNIGFPIPFMIFTKSIKEIMGSMSTINPDKVSFLYFFANYQLQRLSEIKPNGLWFLNLNAQIVLPKGIKLNANYSYIPAKVGYFYFQTDEPLNNTLDITLSRKFMSDRLNVSLYVNDVFNTNKMSSRSVYQTPNVLIRDKSDTRTFGISVNYKIPTRNKLAKENPNMLGSDKKEDEGGLIK
;
A
#
# COMPACT_ATOMS: atom_id res chain seq x y z
N MET A 1 -12.05 -17.73 -15.88
CA MET A 1 -13.30 -17.43 -15.19
C MET A 1 -13.61 -15.96 -15.45
N THR A 2 -14.77 -15.69 -16.00
CA THR A 2 -15.26 -14.32 -16.22
C THR A 2 -16.40 -14.05 -15.25
N SER A 3 -16.31 -13.01 -14.46
CA SER A 3 -17.37 -12.57 -13.55
C SER A 3 -17.75 -11.12 -13.87
N ALA A 4 -19.03 -10.78 -13.75
CA ALA A 4 -19.52 -9.43 -13.87
C ALA A 4 -20.36 -9.08 -12.64
N GLU A 5 -20.09 -7.96 -12.00
CA GLU A 5 -20.85 -7.49 -10.83
C GLU A 5 -21.59 -6.20 -11.18
N LEU A 6 -22.85 -6.14 -10.75
CA LEU A 6 -23.70 -4.96 -10.88
C LEU A 6 -23.86 -4.32 -9.49
N HIS A 7 -23.30 -3.14 -9.30
CA HIS A 7 -23.49 -2.38 -8.07
C HIS A 7 -24.40 -1.18 -8.28
N THR A 8 -25.39 -1.03 -7.39
CA THR A 8 -26.17 0.20 -7.27
C THR A 8 -25.76 0.91 -6.00
N THR A 9 -25.25 2.12 -6.10
CA THR A 9 -24.83 2.91 -4.95
C THR A 9 -25.72 4.14 -4.81
N ALA A 10 -26.35 4.28 -3.64
CA ALA A 10 -27.08 5.49 -3.25
C ALA A 10 -26.46 6.04 -1.97
N ILE A 11 -25.98 7.27 -2.01
CA ILE A 11 -25.47 8.00 -0.84
C ILE A 11 -26.46 9.12 -0.54
N ARG A 12 -26.90 9.16 0.71
CA ARG A 12 -27.67 10.27 1.25
C ARG A 12 -26.85 10.91 2.38
N ILE A 13 -26.40 12.14 2.17
CA ILE A 13 -25.69 12.91 3.17
C ILE A 13 -26.66 13.93 3.73
N ASN A 14 -26.93 13.85 5.04
CA ASN A 14 -27.70 14.84 5.77
C ASN A 14 -26.70 15.70 6.55
N THR A 15 -26.48 16.94 6.13
CA THR A 15 -25.75 17.91 6.95
C THR A 15 -26.80 18.75 7.69
N HIS A 16 -26.74 18.73 9.02
CA HIS A 16 -27.71 19.44 9.87
C HIS A 16 -27.56 20.96 9.85
N GLN A 17 -26.55 21.49 9.20
CA GLN A 17 -26.22 22.92 9.21
C GLN A 17 -26.66 23.69 7.94
N TYR A 18 -27.05 22.99 6.89
CA TYR A 18 -27.56 23.55 5.65
C TYR A 18 -28.72 22.70 5.16
N ASP A 19 -29.83 23.34 4.78
CA ASP A 19 -31.02 22.68 4.22
C ASP A 19 -30.79 21.95 2.88
N ASP A 20 -29.58 21.98 2.35
CA ASP A 20 -29.23 21.33 1.10
C ASP A 20 -28.90 19.85 1.31
N LEU A 21 -29.84 19.02 0.90
CA LEU A 21 -29.70 17.59 0.88
C LEU A 21 -28.92 17.16 -0.38
N HIS A 22 -27.61 16.92 -0.25
CA HIS A 22 -26.82 16.37 -1.35
C HIS A 22 -27.19 14.88 -1.56
N LYS A 23 -28.01 14.62 -2.59
CA LYS A 23 -28.38 13.26 -2.97
C LYS A 23 -27.51 12.83 -4.15
N PHE A 24 -26.73 11.77 -3.94
CA PHE A 24 -26.03 11.09 -5.02
C PHE A 24 -26.72 9.76 -5.30
N LYS A 25 -27.30 9.61 -6.49
CA LYS A 25 -27.90 8.35 -6.94
C LYS A 25 -27.44 8.08 -8.36
N GLN A 26 -26.66 7.01 -8.53
CA GLN A 26 -26.16 6.64 -9.84
C GLN A 26 -26.20 5.13 -10.03
N TYR A 27 -26.65 4.67 -11.18
CA TYR A 27 -26.62 3.27 -11.56
C TYR A 27 -25.48 3.08 -12.56
N ARG A 28 -24.52 2.21 -12.24
CA ARG A 28 -23.40 1.90 -13.13
C ARG A 28 -23.07 0.42 -13.09
N LEU A 29 -22.60 -0.09 -14.21
CA LEU A 29 -22.04 -1.44 -14.32
C LEU A 29 -20.58 -1.41 -13.86
N PHE A 30 -20.21 -2.38 -13.04
CA PHE A 30 -18.84 -2.59 -12.56
C PHE A 30 -18.34 -3.97 -13.01
N PRO A 31 -17.99 -4.12 -14.29
CA PRO A 31 -17.49 -5.37 -14.83
C PRO A 31 -16.14 -5.74 -14.24
N ASN A 32 -15.95 -7.04 -14.03
CA ASN A 32 -14.67 -7.64 -13.66
C ASN A 32 -14.42 -8.83 -14.59
N ALA A 33 -13.23 -8.87 -15.20
CA ALA A 33 -12.82 -9.95 -16.09
C ALA A 33 -11.38 -10.34 -15.79
N SER A 34 -11.11 -11.64 -15.70
CA SER A 34 -9.79 -12.18 -15.42
C SER A 34 -9.47 -13.33 -16.37
N VAL A 35 -8.28 -13.30 -16.93
CA VAL A 35 -7.71 -14.40 -17.73
C VAL A 35 -6.38 -14.79 -17.11
N GLN A 36 -6.24 -16.06 -16.80
CA GLN A 36 -4.99 -16.63 -16.29
C GLN A 36 -4.53 -17.78 -17.20
N TYR A 37 -3.25 -17.79 -17.51
CA TYR A 37 -2.63 -18.82 -18.29
C TYR A 37 -1.35 -19.33 -17.62
N ASN A 38 -1.25 -20.65 -17.49
CA ASN A 38 -0.08 -21.32 -16.93
C ASN A 38 0.81 -21.81 -18.10
N PHE A 39 1.93 -21.13 -18.34
CA PHE A 39 2.86 -21.50 -19.41
C PHE A 39 3.56 -22.83 -19.16
N ILE A 40 4.08 -22.97 -17.94
CA ILE A 40 4.76 -24.15 -17.44
C ILE A 40 4.45 -24.29 -15.96
N LYS A 41 4.75 -25.46 -15.39
CA LYS A 41 4.53 -25.67 -13.95
C LYS A 41 5.26 -24.60 -13.12
N GLY A 42 4.49 -23.84 -12.35
CA GLY A 42 5.00 -22.79 -11.48
C GLY A 42 5.17 -21.41 -12.13
N VAL A 43 4.82 -21.21 -13.42
CA VAL A 43 4.86 -19.91 -14.08
C VAL A 43 3.48 -19.53 -14.60
N ASN A 44 2.94 -18.43 -14.08
CA ASN A 44 1.61 -17.94 -14.39
C ASN A 44 1.68 -16.56 -15.05
N PHE A 45 0.82 -16.34 -16.02
CA PHE A 45 0.50 -15.04 -16.57
C PHE A 45 -0.95 -14.74 -16.29
N ALA A 46 -1.25 -13.55 -15.80
CA ALA A 46 -2.61 -13.11 -15.55
C ALA A 46 -2.83 -11.72 -16.14
N VAL A 47 -4.01 -11.52 -16.72
CA VAL A 47 -4.52 -10.21 -17.13
C VAL A 47 -5.87 -10.03 -16.46
N ASN A 48 -6.03 -8.93 -15.76
CA ASN A 48 -7.25 -8.58 -15.05
C ASN A 48 -7.74 -7.22 -15.54
N TYR A 49 -9.05 -7.11 -15.72
CA TYR A 49 -9.73 -5.83 -15.84
C TYR A 49 -10.78 -5.75 -14.74
N ASN A 50 -10.81 -4.65 -14.03
CA ASN A 50 -11.89 -4.36 -13.09
C ASN A 50 -12.25 -2.88 -13.12
N LYS A 51 -13.55 -2.62 -13.03
CA LYS A 51 -14.09 -1.30 -12.79
C LYS A 51 -14.56 -1.21 -11.36
N LYS A 52 -14.15 -0.16 -10.63
CA LYS A 52 -14.56 0.03 -9.24
C LYS A 52 -14.90 1.48 -8.95
N ILE A 53 -15.64 1.71 -7.87
CA ILE A 53 -15.98 3.02 -7.36
C ILE A 53 -15.42 3.15 -5.93
N SER A 54 -14.87 4.33 -5.63
CA SER A 54 -14.53 4.74 -4.27
C SER A 54 -15.37 5.95 -3.90
N LEU A 55 -16.06 5.84 -2.79
CA LEU A 55 -16.88 6.94 -2.28
C LEU A 55 -16.02 7.84 -1.39
N PRO A 56 -16.24 9.17 -1.42
CA PRO A 56 -15.57 10.04 -0.47
C PRO A 56 -15.97 9.68 0.97
N SER A 57 -15.00 9.69 1.88
CA SER A 57 -15.29 9.48 3.30
C SER A 57 -16.09 10.63 3.89
N ILE A 58 -16.79 10.39 5.01
CA ILE A 58 -17.55 11.42 5.71
C ILE A 58 -16.66 12.60 6.12
N SER A 59 -15.42 12.31 6.52
CA SER A 59 -14.45 13.34 6.89
C SER A 59 -14.08 14.27 5.72
N LEU A 60 -13.98 13.73 4.51
CA LEU A 60 -13.70 14.53 3.31
C LEU A 60 -14.89 15.38 2.87
N LEU A 61 -16.11 14.95 3.19
CA LEU A 61 -17.36 15.65 2.85
C LEU A 61 -17.74 16.71 3.86
N ASN A 62 -17.27 16.61 5.13
CA ASN A 62 -17.64 17.51 6.19
C ASN A 62 -17.05 18.92 5.97
N PRO A 63 -17.88 19.95 5.68
CA PRO A 63 -17.39 21.30 5.40
C PRO A 63 -16.87 22.02 6.65
N ASN A 64 -17.05 21.44 7.85
CA ASN A 64 -16.56 22.05 9.07
C ASN A 64 -15.04 22.16 9.04
N ASN A 65 -14.57 23.38 9.19
CA ASN A 65 -13.15 23.67 9.19
C ASN A 65 -12.53 23.29 10.53
N ASN A 66 -11.51 22.45 10.52
CA ASN A 66 -10.67 22.23 11.68
C ASN A 66 -9.44 23.15 11.55
N THR A 67 -9.40 24.21 12.33
CA THR A 67 -8.25 25.12 12.37
C THR A 67 -7.26 24.69 13.44
N TYR A 68 -5.98 24.69 13.08
CA TYR A 68 -4.86 24.34 13.96
C TYR A 68 -3.87 25.51 14.03
N GLY A 69 -3.13 25.61 15.12
CA GLY A 69 -2.01 26.57 15.22
C GLY A 69 -2.45 28.03 15.12
N ASN A 70 -3.19 28.52 16.09
CA ASN A 70 -3.65 29.92 16.18
C ASN A 70 -4.48 30.40 14.95
N GLY A 71 -5.16 29.51 14.25
CA GLY A 71 -5.99 29.85 13.10
C GLY A 71 -5.26 30.00 11.77
N ASN A 72 -3.96 29.74 11.72
CA ASN A 72 -3.16 29.94 10.50
C ASN A 72 -3.16 28.71 9.55
N PHE A 73 -3.64 27.56 10.01
CA PHE A 73 -3.72 26.32 9.21
C PHE A 73 -5.07 25.66 9.41
N GLY A 74 -5.75 25.38 8.32
CA GLY A 74 -7.06 24.75 8.32
C GLY A 74 -7.12 23.51 7.44
N ILE A 75 -7.98 22.55 7.81
CA ILE A 75 -8.38 21.42 6.96
C ILE A 75 -9.89 21.51 6.77
N SER A 76 -10.34 21.65 5.53
CA SER A 76 -11.74 21.75 5.19
C SER A 76 -12.15 20.59 4.28
N GLY A 77 -13.24 19.92 4.62
CA GLY A 77 -13.90 19.00 3.73
C GLY A 77 -14.65 19.73 2.63
N ASN A 78 -15.10 18.97 1.63
CA ASN A 78 -15.85 19.49 0.47
C ASN A 78 -17.09 18.61 0.23
N ALA A 79 -18.26 19.12 0.58
CA ALA A 79 -19.53 18.41 0.40
C ALA A 79 -19.87 18.11 -1.07
N ASN A 80 -19.23 18.78 -2.03
CA ASN A 80 -19.47 18.62 -3.47
C ASN A 80 -18.60 17.53 -4.11
N LEU A 81 -17.82 16.77 -3.30
CA LEU A 81 -16.98 15.70 -3.85
C LEU A 81 -17.83 14.62 -4.52
N GLN A 82 -17.39 14.25 -5.71
CA GLN A 82 -17.95 13.16 -6.48
C GLN A 82 -17.18 11.87 -6.22
N PRO A 83 -17.84 10.71 -6.31
CA PRO A 83 -17.15 9.43 -6.23
C PRO A 83 -16.07 9.28 -7.30
N THR A 84 -14.95 8.71 -6.91
CA THR A 84 -13.87 8.34 -7.83
C THR A 84 -14.17 7.01 -8.50
N ILE A 85 -13.99 6.95 -9.81
CA ILE A 85 -14.21 5.75 -10.61
C ILE A 85 -12.89 5.32 -11.23
N PHE A 86 -12.59 4.04 -11.07
CA PHE A 86 -11.38 3.42 -11.58
C PHE A 86 -11.72 2.37 -12.62
N ASP A 87 -11.08 2.46 -13.77
CA ASP A 87 -10.96 1.39 -14.75
C ASP A 87 -9.52 0.86 -14.67
N ASN A 88 -9.33 -0.31 -14.07
CA ASN A 88 -8.01 -0.91 -13.82
C ASN A 88 -7.73 -2.02 -14.82
N ILE A 89 -6.57 -1.98 -15.43
CA ILE A 89 -6.03 -3.04 -16.29
C ILE A 89 -4.71 -3.48 -15.67
N GLU A 90 -4.63 -4.73 -15.27
CA GLU A 90 -3.44 -5.32 -14.67
C GLU A 90 -2.92 -6.47 -15.53
N ALA A 91 -1.61 -6.50 -15.76
CA ALA A 91 -0.90 -7.64 -16.33
C ALA A 91 0.20 -8.06 -15.36
N LYS A 92 0.25 -9.36 -15.03
CA LYS A 92 1.20 -9.90 -14.07
C LYS A 92 1.78 -11.23 -14.57
N ILE A 93 3.09 -11.35 -14.47
CA ILE A 93 3.80 -12.63 -14.59
C ILE A 93 4.30 -13.00 -13.20
N SER A 94 4.06 -14.23 -12.77
CA SER A 94 4.58 -14.76 -11.51
C SER A 94 5.19 -16.13 -11.70
N ALA A 95 6.25 -16.40 -10.96
CA ALA A 95 6.95 -17.68 -10.99
C ALA A 95 7.19 -18.18 -9.56
N PHE A 96 6.85 -19.45 -9.31
CA PHE A 96 7.07 -20.17 -8.04
C PHE A 96 6.56 -19.42 -6.79
N ASP A 97 5.51 -18.59 -6.95
CA ASP A 97 4.88 -17.75 -5.91
C ASP A 97 5.79 -16.67 -5.27
N TYR A 98 7.05 -16.59 -5.67
CA TYR A 98 8.03 -15.68 -5.07
C TYR A 98 8.57 -14.62 -6.02
N VAL A 99 8.55 -14.89 -7.32
CA VAL A 99 9.03 -13.95 -8.35
C VAL A 99 7.83 -13.38 -9.07
N PHE A 100 7.76 -12.08 -9.20
CA PHE A 100 6.73 -11.47 -10.02
C PHE A 100 7.20 -10.16 -10.67
N LEU A 101 6.59 -9.91 -11.80
CA LEU A 101 6.63 -8.64 -12.52
C LEU A 101 5.20 -8.26 -12.84
N GLY A 102 4.78 -7.09 -12.44
CA GLY A 102 3.43 -6.59 -12.64
C GLY A 102 3.42 -5.18 -13.22
N TYR A 103 2.42 -4.94 -14.04
CA TYR A 103 2.06 -3.61 -14.52
C TYR A 103 0.57 -3.40 -14.31
N ASN A 104 0.21 -2.27 -13.71
CA ASN A 104 -1.18 -1.85 -13.57
C ASN A 104 -1.36 -0.46 -14.15
N LEU A 105 -2.37 -0.30 -14.98
CA LEU A 105 -2.86 0.97 -15.51
C LEU A 105 -4.24 1.24 -14.93
N SER A 106 -4.36 2.31 -14.15
CA SER A 106 -5.65 2.81 -13.67
C SER A 106 -6.02 4.07 -14.43
N LEU A 107 -7.14 4.01 -15.15
CA LEU A 107 -7.80 5.19 -15.72
C LEU A 107 -8.80 5.67 -14.69
N VAL A 108 -8.56 6.86 -14.14
CA VAL A 108 -9.30 7.36 -12.99
C VAL A 108 -10.09 8.59 -13.36
N ASN A 109 -11.39 8.56 -13.09
CA ASN A 109 -12.27 9.70 -13.24
C ASN A 109 -12.69 10.22 -11.87
N ASN A 110 -12.72 11.55 -11.73
CA ASN A 110 -13.07 12.24 -10.49
C ASN A 110 -12.14 11.86 -9.33
N GLN A 111 -10.83 11.74 -9.59
CA GLN A 111 -9.86 11.48 -8.53
C GLN A 111 -9.94 12.56 -7.47
N ILE A 112 -10.17 12.17 -6.23
CA ILE A 112 -10.09 13.09 -5.09
C ILE A 112 -8.63 13.33 -4.76
N ILE A 113 -8.24 14.59 -4.69
CA ILE A 113 -6.88 15.02 -4.34
C ILE A 113 -6.92 16.09 -3.26
N GLN A 114 -5.81 16.24 -2.57
CA GLN A 114 -5.58 17.32 -1.63
C GLN A 114 -4.78 18.44 -2.31
N LYS A 115 -5.23 19.67 -2.12
CA LYS A 115 -4.51 20.89 -2.50
C LYS A 115 -4.37 21.81 -1.32
N MET A 116 -3.32 22.62 -1.33
CA MET A 116 -3.15 23.71 -0.40
C MET A 116 -3.56 25.01 -1.07
N ILE A 117 -4.39 25.79 -0.39
CA ILE A 117 -4.78 27.13 -0.83
C ILE A 117 -4.50 28.13 0.28
N ARG A 118 -4.25 29.38 -0.12
CA ARG A 118 -4.14 30.51 0.79
C ARG A 118 -5.40 31.34 0.76
N ARG A 119 -5.97 31.61 1.91
CA ARG A 119 -7.11 32.51 2.10
C ARG A 119 -6.72 33.60 3.11
N GLY A 120 -6.33 34.77 2.62
CA GLY A 120 -5.76 35.80 3.50
C GLY A 120 -4.45 35.32 4.12
N ASP A 121 -4.40 35.26 5.45
CA ASP A 121 -3.24 34.78 6.23
C ASP A 121 -3.33 33.28 6.58
N GLU A 122 -4.46 32.64 6.31
CA GLU A 122 -4.68 31.23 6.55
C GLU A 122 -4.23 30.37 5.34
N VAL A 123 -3.54 29.27 5.63
CA VAL A 123 -3.27 28.19 4.67
C VAL A 123 -4.23 27.03 4.97
N SER A 124 -5.01 26.64 3.99
CA SER A 124 -5.99 25.56 4.16
C SER A 124 -5.69 24.41 3.19
N VAL A 125 -5.85 23.19 3.71
CA VAL A 125 -5.91 21.96 2.89
C VAL A 125 -7.35 21.78 2.46
N ILE A 126 -7.58 21.69 1.17
CA ILE A 126 -8.88 21.39 0.57
C ILE A 126 -8.84 20.12 -0.24
N ASN A 127 -9.99 19.48 -0.35
CA ASN A 127 -10.18 18.30 -1.19
C ASN A 127 -10.99 18.68 -2.42
N GLU A 128 -10.54 18.26 -3.60
CA GLU A 128 -11.24 18.47 -4.85
C GLU A 128 -11.16 17.28 -5.79
N ASN A 129 -12.09 17.15 -6.73
CA ASN A 129 -12.03 16.15 -7.79
C ASN A 129 -11.23 16.67 -8.98
N ILE A 130 -10.33 15.83 -9.49
CA ILE A 130 -9.70 16.02 -10.82
C ILE A 130 -10.41 15.10 -11.81
N SER A 131 -10.76 15.65 -12.97
CA SER A 131 -11.61 14.99 -13.96
C SER A 131 -11.01 13.69 -14.54
N SER A 132 -9.71 13.66 -14.78
CA SER A 132 -9.06 12.50 -15.41
C SER A 132 -7.60 12.37 -14.97
N VAL A 133 -7.24 11.19 -14.50
CA VAL A 133 -5.88 10.82 -14.12
C VAL A 133 -5.55 9.46 -14.69
N LYS A 134 -4.33 9.29 -15.21
CA LYS A 134 -3.77 7.97 -15.54
C LYS A 134 -2.69 7.64 -14.53
N ILE A 135 -2.84 6.49 -13.86
CA ILE A 135 -1.87 6.01 -12.87
C ILE A 135 -1.24 4.72 -13.41
N HIS A 136 0.06 4.76 -13.59
CA HIS A 136 0.87 3.62 -14.01
C HIS A 136 1.62 3.09 -12.79
N ASN A 137 1.47 1.81 -12.50
CA ASN A 137 2.22 1.12 -11.45
C ASN A 137 3.02 -0.02 -12.04
N PHE A 138 4.31 -0.05 -11.76
CA PHE A 138 5.23 -1.13 -12.09
C PHE A 138 5.70 -1.78 -10.81
N ASN A 139 5.57 -3.09 -10.71
CA ASN A 139 5.93 -3.85 -9.53
C ASN A 139 6.90 -4.96 -9.93
N ILE A 140 7.95 -5.13 -9.17
CA ILE A 140 8.85 -6.25 -9.29
C ILE A 140 9.19 -6.80 -7.92
N GLY A 141 9.20 -8.11 -7.78
CA GLY A 141 9.62 -8.77 -6.55
C GLY A 141 10.29 -10.10 -6.86
N PHE A 142 11.42 -10.36 -6.21
CA PHE A 142 12.14 -11.62 -6.35
C PHE A 142 13.05 -11.91 -5.14
N PRO A 143 13.18 -13.19 -4.78
CA PRO A 143 14.12 -13.63 -3.77
C PRO A 143 15.52 -13.85 -4.37
N ILE A 144 16.53 -13.55 -3.59
CA ILE A 144 17.94 -13.91 -3.84
C ILE A 144 18.31 -14.89 -2.73
N PRO A 145 18.15 -16.21 -2.92
CA PRO A 145 18.52 -17.20 -1.92
C PRO A 145 20.04 -17.26 -1.78
N PHE A 146 20.55 -17.25 -0.56
CA PHE A 146 22.01 -17.25 -0.35
C PHE A 146 22.69 -18.52 -0.85
N MET A 147 21.93 -19.59 -1.10
CA MET A 147 22.46 -20.79 -1.75
C MET A 147 22.97 -20.53 -3.19
N ILE A 148 22.63 -19.39 -3.81
CA ILE A 148 23.16 -19.02 -5.14
C ILE A 148 24.70 -18.92 -5.14
N PHE A 149 25.30 -18.65 -3.99
CA PHE A 149 26.75 -18.59 -3.83
C PHE A 149 27.41 -19.98 -3.67
N THR A 150 26.61 -21.04 -3.46
CA THR A 150 27.12 -22.40 -3.18
C THR A 150 26.58 -23.47 -4.12
N LYS A 151 25.50 -23.19 -4.84
CA LYS A 151 24.82 -24.13 -5.77
C LYS A 151 24.65 -23.54 -7.15
N SER A 152 24.57 -24.38 -8.16
CA SER A 152 24.28 -23.94 -9.51
C SER A 152 22.82 -23.44 -9.65
N ILE A 153 22.56 -22.53 -10.59
CA ILE A 153 21.22 -22.01 -10.87
C ILE A 153 20.24 -23.15 -11.21
N LYS A 154 20.71 -24.17 -11.93
CA LYS A 154 19.89 -25.34 -12.32
C LYS A 154 19.42 -26.14 -11.10
N GLU A 155 20.30 -26.36 -10.10
CA GLU A 155 19.96 -27.04 -8.85
C GLU A 155 18.98 -26.21 -8.01
N ILE A 156 19.15 -24.88 -7.96
CA ILE A 156 18.25 -23.97 -7.26
C ILE A 156 16.86 -24.02 -7.89
N MET A 157 16.77 -23.89 -9.21
CA MET A 157 15.48 -23.95 -9.91
C MET A 157 14.78 -25.31 -9.75
N GLY A 158 15.51 -26.41 -9.79
CA GLY A 158 14.97 -27.76 -9.55
C GLY A 158 14.45 -27.97 -8.13
N SER A 159 14.99 -27.27 -7.15
CA SER A 159 14.58 -27.35 -5.74
C SER A 159 13.52 -26.33 -5.32
N MET A 160 13.26 -25.29 -6.11
CA MET A 160 12.39 -24.18 -5.73
C MET A 160 10.98 -24.59 -5.28
N SER A 161 10.40 -25.62 -5.90
CA SER A 161 9.07 -26.12 -5.51
C SER A 161 9.04 -26.91 -4.21
N THR A 162 10.20 -27.31 -3.68
CA THR A 162 10.33 -28.13 -2.47
C THR A 162 11.02 -27.40 -1.32
N ILE A 163 11.51 -26.18 -1.57
CA ILE A 163 12.18 -25.38 -0.54
C ILE A 163 11.19 -24.98 0.54
N ASN A 164 11.52 -25.31 1.78
CA ASN A 164 10.84 -24.73 2.92
C ASN A 164 11.42 -23.33 3.21
N PRO A 165 10.66 -22.23 2.95
CA PRO A 165 11.16 -20.87 3.14
C PRO A 165 11.59 -20.59 4.58
N ASP A 166 11.05 -21.33 5.55
CA ASP A 166 11.43 -21.22 6.96
C ASP A 166 12.87 -21.69 7.27
N LYS A 167 13.49 -22.43 6.37
CA LYS A 167 14.82 -23.06 6.58
C LYS A 167 15.90 -22.50 5.65
N VAL A 168 15.57 -21.47 4.86
CA VAL A 168 16.47 -20.89 3.86
C VAL A 168 16.78 -19.44 4.19
N SER A 169 18.05 -19.09 4.10
CA SER A 169 18.48 -17.70 4.16
C SER A 169 18.33 -17.08 2.76
N PHE A 170 17.68 -15.92 2.70
CA PHE A 170 17.46 -15.20 1.46
C PHE A 170 17.37 -13.70 1.70
N LEU A 171 17.58 -12.94 0.64
CA LEU A 171 17.21 -11.54 0.52
C LEU A 171 16.05 -11.44 -0.47
N TYR A 172 14.95 -10.82 -0.06
CA TYR A 172 13.84 -10.53 -0.95
C TYR A 172 13.87 -9.05 -1.33
N PHE A 173 13.95 -8.78 -2.61
CA PHE A 173 13.86 -7.44 -3.18
C PHE A 173 12.46 -7.18 -3.68
N PHE A 174 11.89 -6.04 -3.33
CA PHE A 174 10.65 -5.52 -3.88
C PHE A 174 10.85 -4.06 -4.29
N ALA A 175 10.37 -3.73 -5.47
CA ALA A 175 10.29 -2.34 -5.93
C ALA A 175 8.92 -2.06 -6.56
N ASN A 176 8.38 -0.91 -6.25
CA ASN A 176 7.21 -0.35 -6.90
C ASN A 176 7.56 1.03 -7.46
N TYR A 177 7.15 1.30 -8.68
CA TYR A 177 7.21 2.61 -9.31
C TYR A 177 5.83 3.04 -9.74
N GLN A 178 5.33 4.14 -9.18
CA GLN A 178 4.05 4.72 -9.53
C GLN A 178 4.25 6.06 -10.25
N LEU A 179 3.61 6.20 -11.39
CA LEU A 179 3.64 7.43 -12.19
C LEU A 179 2.21 7.93 -12.42
N GLN A 180 1.94 9.15 -11.99
CA GLN A 180 0.65 9.81 -12.23
C GLN A 180 0.77 10.75 -13.43
N ARG A 181 -0.21 10.69 -14.32
CA ARG A 181 -0.32 11.59 -15.49
C ARG A 181 -1.60 12.39 -15.38
N LEU A 182 -1.45 13.67 -15.22
CA LEU A 182 -2.51 14.66 -15.19
C LEU A 182 -2.34 15.60 -16.38
N SER A 183 -3.41 16.29 -16.77
CA SER A 183 -3.35 17.30 -17.86
C SER A 183 -2.54 18.53 -17.45
N GLU A 184 -2.65 18.95 -16.20
CA GLU A 184 -2.14 20.26 -15.73
C GLU A 184 -0.74 20.16 -15.14
N ILE A 185 -0.38 19.02 -14.56
CA ILE A 185 0.89 18.83 -13.86
C ILE A 185 1.54 17.50 -14.22
N LYS A 186 2.86 17.44 -14.10
CA LYS A 186 3.66 16.24 -14.35
C LYS A 186 4.48 15.90 -13.10
N PRO A 187 3.87 15.28 -12.09
CA PRO A 187 4.60 14.88 -10.88
C PRO A 187 5.74 13.91 -11.23
N ASN A 188 6.81 13.97 -10.45
CA ASN A 188 7.85 12.95 -10.51
C ASN A 188 7.25 11.60 -10.07
N GLY A 189 7.74 10.51 -10.65
CA GLY A 189 7.28 9.17 -10.25
C GLY A 189 7.66 8.85 -8.81
N LEU A 190 6.78 8.12 -8.14
CA LEU A 190 6.97 7.66 -6.76
C LEU A 190 7.62 6.28 -6.76
N TRP A 191 8.83 6.19 -6.23
CA TRP A 191 9.51 4.93 -5.96
C TRP A 191 9.27 4.48 -4.53
N PHE A 192 8.97 3.20 -4.38
CA PHE A 192 9.02 2.51 -3.09
C PHE A 192 9.92 1.29 -3.23
N LEU A 193 10.92 1.19 -2.38
CA LEU A 193 11.86 0.07 -2.33
C LEU A 193 11.75 -0.64 -0.98
N ASN A 194 11.77 -1.96 -1.02
CA ASN A 194 11.79 -2.77 0.19
C ASN A 194 12.78 -3.93 0.02
N LEU A 195 13.61 -4.12 1.04
CA LEU A 195 14.53 -5.24 1.17
C LEU A 195 14.17 -6.01 2.43
N ASN A 196 13.84 -7.28 2.27
CA ASN A 196 13.55 -8.16 3.39
C ASN A 196 14.58 -9.30 3.41
N ALA A 197 15.40 -9.36 4.43
CA ALA A 197 16.40 -10.40 4.61
C ALA A 197 15.97 -11.37 5.70
N GLN A 198 16.07 -12.68 5.43
CA GLN A 198 15.99 -13.74 6.42
C GLN A 198 17.32 -14.47 6.46
N ILE A 199 17.92 -14.55 7.63
CA ILE A 199 19.15 -15.30 7.86
C ILE A 199 18.85 -16.39 8.91
N VAL A 200 19.02 -17.64 8.53
CA VAL A 200 18.87 -18.79 9.42
C VAL A 200 20.22 -19.09 10.04
N LEU A 201 20.31 -18.84 11.32
CA LEU A 201 21.51 -19.07 12.16
C LEU A 201 21.48 -20.46 12.78
N PRO A 202 22.62 -20.96 13.32
CA PRO A 202 22.66 -22.22 14.07
C PRO A 202 21.62 -22.29 15.19
N LYS A 203 21.24 -23.50 15.57
CA LYS A 203 20.24 -23.78 16.62
C LYS A 203 18.83 -23.25 16.30
N GLY A 204 18.48 -23.01 15.01
CA GLY A 204 17.16 -22.58 14.58
C GLY A 204 16.82 -21.13 14.95
N ILE A 205 17.81 -20.30 15.21
CA ILE A 205 17.63 -18.86 15.39
C ILE A 205 17.43 -18.24 14.01
N LYS A 206 16.44 -17.33 13.87
CA LYS A 206 16.21 -16.56 12.66
C LYS A 206 16.44 -15.09 12.93
N LEU A 207 17.24 -14.47 12.09
CA LEU A 207 17.39 -13.03 12.01
C LEU A 207 16.60 -12.55 10.79
N ASN A 208 15.60 -11.70 11.00
CA ASN A 208 14.88 -11.00 9.95
C ASN A 208 15.25 -9.52 10.00
N ALA A 209 15.55 -8.95 8.86
CA ALA A 209 15.75 -7.51 8.70
C ALA A 209 14.88 -7.02 7.56
N ASN A 210 14.13 -5.94 7.81
CA ASN A 210 13.28 -5.30 6.81
C ASN A 210 13.72 -3.84 6.66
N TYR A 211 14.09 -3.47 5.45
CA TYR A 211 14.47 -2.10 5.11
C TYR A 211 13.51 -1.54 4.07
N SER A 212 12.84 -0.45 4.41
CA SER A 212 11.93 0.29 3.53
C SER A 212 12.50 1.64 3.18
N TYR A 213 12.27 2.10 1.95
CA TYR A 213 12.83 3.35 1.48
C TYR A 213 11.99 3.98 0.37
N ILE A 214 11.66 5.26 0.53
CA ILE A 214 11.11 6.13 -0.51
C ILE A 214 12.12 7.26 -0.74
N PRO A 215 12.66 7.44 -1.96
CA PRO A 215 13.63 8.50 -2.24
C PRO A 215 13.08 9.91 -2.02
N ALA A 216 13.99 10.87 -1.87
CA ALA A 216 13.64 12.28 -1.98
C ALA A 216 13.25 12.65 -3.41
N LYS A 217 12.52 13.76 -3.55
CA LYS A 217 12.10 14.34 -4.85
C LYS A 217 11.17 13.45 -5.68
N VAL A 218 10.54 12.46 -5.05
CA VAL A 218 9.43 11.71 -5.68
C VAL A 218 8.10 12.40 -5.40
N GLY A 219 7.17 12.33 -6.34
CA GLY A 219 5.95 13.12 -6.31
C GLY A 219 4.66 12.28 -6.19
N TYR A 220 3.68 12.85 -5.51
CA TYR A 220 2.32 12.34 -5.47
C TYR A 220 1.34 13.52 -5.64
N PHE A 221 0.78 13.66 -6.82
CA PHE A 221 -0.04 14.80 -7.23
C PHE A 221 0.66 16.15 -6.96
N TYR A 222 0.12 16.95 -6.07
CA TYR A 222 0.61 18.29 -5.70
C TYR A 222 1.62 18.27 -4.56
N PHE A 223 2.11 17.10 -4.18
CA PHE A 223 3.11 16.96 -3.12
C PHE A 223 4.35 16.25 -3.64
N GLN A 224 5.49 16.61 -3.10
CA GLN A 224 6.77 16.02 -3.40
C GLN A 224 7.54 15.79 -2.09
N THR A 225 8.20 14.65 -1.96
CA THR A 225 9.10 14.42 -0.82
C THR A 225 10.28 15.38 -0.89
N ASP A 226 10.57 16.04 0.21
CA ASP A 226 11.75 16.91 0.35
C ASP A 226 12.97 16.10 0.78
N GLU A 227 12.75 15.12 1.64
CA GLU A 227 13.72 14.15 2.13
C GLU A 227 13.17 12.71 1.94
N PRO A 228 14.04 11.67 2.04
CA PRO A 228 13.55 10.30 1.99
C PRO A 228 12.50 10.00 3.05
N LEU A 229 11.43 9.28 2.66
CA LEU A 229 10.39 8.78 3.55
C LEU A 229 10.57 7.29 3.81
N ASN A 230 9.97 6.80 4.89
CA ASN A 230 10.00 5.38 5.28
C ASN A 230 11.43 4.80 5.23
N ASN A 231 12.42 5.61 5.54
CA ASN A 231 13.81 5.19 5.58
C ASN A 231 14.07 4.44 6.89
N THR A 232 13.48 3.24 7.02
CA THR A 232 13.47 2.47 8.26
C THR A 232 14.14 1.13 8.09
N LEU A 233 14.90 0.74 9.10
CA LEU A 233 15.41 -0.62 9.27
C LEU A 233 14.82 -1.23 10.52
N ASP A 234 14.07 -2.33 10.34
CA ASP A 234 13.52 -3.14 11.41
C ASP A 234 14.30 -4.46 11.51
N ILE A 235 14.63 -4.88 12.71
CA ILE A 235 15.36 -6.11 12.95
C ILE A 235 14.60 -6.95 13.97
N THR A 236 14.43 -8.24 13.67
CA THR A 236 13.82 -9.21 14.57
C THR A 236 14.69 -10.45 14.67
N LEU A 237 15.04 -10.84 15.89
CA LEU A 237 15.69 -12.10 16.20
C LEU A 237 14.66 -13.03 16.85
N SER A 238 14.41 -14.18 16.25
CA SER A 238 13.39 -15.11 16.74
C SER A 238 13.90 -16.54 16.84
N ARG A 239 13.30 -17.32 17.76
CA ARG A 239 13.55 -18.75 17.90
C ARG A 239 12.30 -19.48 18.33
N LYS A 240 12.08 -20.62 17.69
CA LYS A 240 10.99 -21.54 18.03
C LYS A 240 11.49 -22.61 19.01
N PHE A 241 10.67 -22.96 20.00
CA PHE A 241 10.90 -23.95 21.00
C PHE A 241 9.72 -24.92 21.11
N MET A 242 9.85 -26.01 21.86
CA MET A 242 8.76 -26.96 22.15
C MET A 242 8.05 -27.47 20.87
N SER A 243 8.82 -27.94 19.88
CA SER A 243 8.27 -28.40 18.59
C SER A 243 7.39 -27.34 17.93
N ASP A 244 7.92 -26.12 17.80
CA ASP A 244 7.29 -24.95 17.18
C ASP A 244 6.05 -24.40 17.92
N ARG A 245 5.79 -24.83 19.15
CA ARG A 245 4.67 -24.31 19.95
C ARG A 245 4.97 -22.97 20.62
N LEU A 246 6.21 -22.74 21.01
CA LEU A 246 6.62 -21.49 21.64
C LEU A 246 7.55 -20.74 20.67
N ASN A 247 7.16 -19.54 20.29
CA ASN A 247 7.99 -18.62 19.51
C ASN A 247 8.35 -17.42 20.39
N VAL A 248 9.64 -17.17 20.55
CA VAL A 248 10.16 -16.00 21.26
C VAL A 248 10.87 -15.12 20.25
N SER A 249 10.57 -13.83 20.24
CA SER A 249 11.17 -12.86 19.36
C SER A 249 11.60 -11.61 20.12
N LEU A 250 12.80 -11.13 19.80
CA LEU A 250 13.30 -9.82 20.19
C LEU A 250 13.25 -8.94 18.95
N TYR A 251 12.74 -7.75 19.05
CA TYR A 251 12.66 -6.84 17.90
C TYR A 251 13.07 -5.42 18.22
N VAL A 252 13.58 -4.76 17.20
CA VAL A 252 13.86 -3.32 17.18
C VAL A 252 13.27 -2.79 15.88
N ASN A 253 12.36 -1.85 15.99
CA ASN A 253 11.84 -1.11 14.84
C ASN A 253 12.58 0.21 14.71
N ASP A 254 12.75 0.67 13.47
CA ASP A 254 13.44 1.91 13.11
C ASP A 254 14.79 2.07 13.86
N VAL A 255 15.68 1.09 13.66
CA VAL A 255 17.00 1.01 14.33
C VAL A 255 17.73 2.33 14.30
N PHE A 256 17.69 3.04 13.17
CA PHE A 256 18.41 4.31 12.98
C PHE A 256 17.61 5.54 13.42
N ASN A 257 16.33 5.38 13.81
CA ASN A 257 15.41 6.47 14.13
C ASN A 257 15.30 7.51 12.99
N THR A 258 15.19 7.00 11.78
CA THR A 258 15.19 7.81 10.55
C THR A 258 13.82 7.97 9.93
N ASN A 259 12.78 7.37 10.52
CA ASN A 259 11.41 7.55 10.04
C ASN A 259 10.94 8.97 10.33
N LYS A 260 10.87 9.76 9.27
CA LYS A 260 10.36 11.13 9.30
C LYS A 260 9.59 11.40 8.03
N MET A 261 8.60 12.25 8.12
CA MET A 261 7.89 12.77 6.96
C MET A 261 8.38 14.17 6.65
N SER A 262 8.84 14.38 5.43
CA SER A 262 9.16 15.71 4.91
C SER A 262 8.58 15.80 3.50
N SER A 263 7.54 16.59 3.34
CA SER A 263 6.80 16.76 2.10
C SER A 263 6.59 18.22 1.80
N ARG A 264 6.74 18.58 0.53
CA ARG A 264 6.56 19.95 0.04
C ARG A 264 5.39 19.99 -0.95
N SER A 265 4.55 21.01 -0.83
CA SER A 265 3.57 21.29 -1.87
C SER A 265 4.28 21.81 -3.13
N VAL A 266 3.89 21.28 -4.30
CA VAL A 266 4.45 21.66 -5.59
C VAL A 266 3.33 21.95 -6.59
N TYR A 267 3.62 22.72 -7.63
CA TYR A 267 2.64 23.13 -8.66
C TYR A 267 1.45 23.93 -8.11
N GLN A 268 1.58 24.56 -6.97
CA GLN A 268 0.54 25.34 -6.30
C GLN A 268 1.16 26.45 -5.45
N THR A 269 0.33 27.43 -5.10
CA THR A 269 0.70 28.52 -4.18
C THR A 269 -0.28 28.50 -3.01
N PRO A 270 0.17 28.50 -1.75
CA PRO A 270 1.56 28.66 -1.30
C PRO A 270 2.39 27.38 -1.45
N ASN A 271 3.72 27.54 -1.53
CA ASN A 271 4.66 26.42 -1.40
C ASN A 271 4.90 26.15 0.09
N VAL A 272 4.33 25.09 0.60
CA VAL A 272 4.38 24.72 2.01
C VAL A 272 5.26 23.50 2.20
N LEU A 273 6.13 23.54 3.20
CA LEU A 273 6.93 22.41 3.65
C LEU A 273 6.32 21.86 4.94
N ILE A 274 5.89 20.61 4.89
CA ILE A 274 5.39 19.87 6.05
C ILE A 274 6.50 18.95 6.52
N ARG A 275 6.85 19.03 7.79
CA ARG A 275 7.78 18.13 8.45
C ARG A 275 7.13 17.54 9.68
N ASP A 276 7.22 16.24 9.80
CA ASP A 276 6.80 15.49 10.98
C ASP A 276 7.85 14.45 11.36
N LYS A 277 8.07 14.28 12.64
CA LYS A 277 8.96 13.28 13.21
C LYS A 277 8.29 12.65 14.42
N SER A 278 7.67 11.51 14.20
CA SER A 278 7.12 10.69 15.26
C SER A 278 8.22 9.86 15.93
N ASP A 279 8.03 9.49 17.19
CA ASP A 279 8.90 8.51 17.84
C ASP A 279 8.51 7.11 17.40
N THR A 280 9.31 6.57 16.47
CA THR A 280 9.07 5.27 15.82
C THR A 280 10.04 4.19 16.27
N ARG A 281 11.13 4.58 16.96
CA ARG A 281 12.08 3.60 17.47
C ARG A 281 11.48 2.88 18.69
N THR A 282 11.26 1.58 18.51
CA THR A 282 10.71 0.74 19.57
C THR A 282 11.52 -0.53 19.73
N PHE A 283 11.62 -1.00 20.97
CA PHE A 283 12.25 -2.25 21.33
C PHE A 283 11.20 -3.12 22.02
N GLY A 284 11.23 -4.40 21.75
CA GLY A 284 10.26 -5.28 22.41
C GLY A 284 10.62 -6.75 22.38
N ILE A 285 9.88 -7.47 23.19
CA ILE A 285 9.91 -8.93 23.26
C ILE A 285 8.51 -9.43 22.97
N SER A 286 8.39 -10.37 22.03
CA SER A 286 7.14 -11.06 21.73
C SER A 286 7.27 -12.53 22.09
N VAL A 287 6.30 -13.04 22.84
CA VAL A 287 6.20 -14.46 23.22
C VAL A 287 4.86 -14.97 22.70
N ASN A 288 4.89 -15.93 21.79
CA ASN A 288 3.69 -16.55 21.24
C ASN A 288 3.69 -18.04 21.55
N TYR A 289 2.67 -18.52 22.26
CA TYR A 289 2.51 -19.93 22.61
C TYR A 289 1.24 -20.50 22.00
N LYS A 290 1.39 -21.57 21.21
CA LYS A 290 0.27 -22.32 20.63
C LYS A 290 -0.21 -23.37 21.64
N ILE A 291 -1.36 -23.14 22.23
CA ILE A 291 -2.00 -24.10 23.13
C ILE A 291 -2.45 -25.31 22.29
N PRO A 292 -2.01 -26.53 22.64
CA PRO A 292 -2.45 -27.73 21.95
C PRO A 292 -3.93 -27.96 22.23
N THR A 293 -4.75 -27.90 21.18
CA THR A 293 -6.16 -28.29 21.27
C THR A 293 -6.29 -29.79 21.06
N ARG A 294 -6.98 -30.47 21.95
CA ARG A 294 -7.29 -31.93 21.83
C ARG A 294 -8.27 -32.22 20.69
N ASN A 295 -9.15 -31.29 20.38
CA ASN A 295 -10.06 -31.38 19.26
C ASN A 295 -9.41 -30.79 18.01
N LYS A 296 -9.23 -31.59 16.98
CA LYS A 296 -9.02 -31.06 15.62
C LYS A 296 -10.27 -30.28 15.29
N LEU A 297 -10.27 -28.98 15.49
CA LEU A 297 -11.22 -28.10 14.81
C LEU A 297 -11.14 -28.47 13.33
N ALA A 298 -12.29 -28.82 12.74
CA ALA A 298 -12.38 -29.02 11.31
C ALA A 298 -11.61 -27.85 10.66
N LYS A 299 -10.73 -28.16 9.74
CA LYS A 299 -10.07 -27.12 8.94
C LYS A 299 -11.21 -26.34 8.28
N GLU A 300 -11.60 -25.22 8.86
CA GLU A 300 -12.25 -24.20 8.08
C GLU A 300 -11.27 -23.89 6.96
N ASN A 301 -11.62 -24.26 5.75
CA ASN A 301 -10.91 -23.77 4.58
C ASN A 301 -10.96 -22.26 4.71
N PRO A 302 -9.83 -21.57 4.89
CA PRO A 302 -9.86 -20.12 4.87
C PRO A 302 -10.43 -19.76 3.51
N ASN A 303 -11.62 -19.16 3.52
CA ASN A 303 -12.26 -18.68 2.32
C ASN A 303 -11.38 -17.50 1.85
N MET A 304 -10.40 -17.80 0.98
CA MET A 304 -9.43 -16.81 0.49
C MET A 304 -10.08 -15.70 -0.33
N LEU A 305 -11.38 -15.81 -0.59
CA LEU A 305 -12.18 -14.80 -1.32
C LEU A 305 -12.93 -13.84 -0.39
N GLY A 306 -12.85 -14.02 0.93
CA GLY A 306 -13.55 -13.22 1.93
C GLY A 306 -12.65 -12.27 2.70
N SER A 307 -11.53 -11.83 2.18
CA SER A 307 -10.81 -10.73 2.82
C SER A 307 -11.49 -9.41 2.44
N ASP A 308 -12.43 -8.97 3.26
CA ASP A 308 -12.77 -7.56 3.42
C ASP A 308 -11.52 -6.81 3.92
N LYS A 309 -10.49 -6.75 3.09
CA LYS A 309 -9.47 -5.73 3.26
C LYS A 309 -10.17 -4.43 2.95
N LYS A 310 -10.56 -3.69 3.98
CA LYS A 310 -10.74 -2.26 3.87
C LYS A 310 -9.47 -1.75 3.21
N GLU A 311 -9.54 -1.45 1.93
CA GLU A 311 -8.47 -0.74 1.24
C GLU A 311 -8.40 0.60 1.96
N ASP A 312 -7.30 0.84 2.66
CA ASP A 312 -7.00 2.14 3.26
C ASP A 312 -7.11 3.17 2.14
N GLU A 313 -8.04 4.08 2.30
CA GLU A 313 -8.17 5.24 1.44
C GLU A 313 -6.85 6.01 1.54
N GLY A 314 -6.02 5.84 0.50
CA GLY A 314 -4.65 6.33 0.49
C GLY A 314 -4.56 7.85 0.46
N GLY A 315 -4.63 8.45 1.61
CA GLY A 315 -4.08 9.76 1.83
C GLY A 315 -2.67 9.62 2.42
N LEU A 316 -1.68 10.27 1.86
CA LEU A 316 -0.32 10.35 2.40
C LEU A 316 -0.26 11.03 3.77
N ILE A 317 -1.37 11.57 4.25
CA ILE A 317 -1.50 12.32 5.50
C ILE A 317 -2.74 11.80 6.21
N LYS A 318 -2.54 11.10 7.32
CA LYS A 318 -3.57 10.85 8.34
C LYS A 318 -3.55 11.95 9.37
#